data_c237c8f8675655a1b3655ac68fc57bf6
#
_entry.id   c237c8f8675655a1b3655ac68fc57bf6
#
_cell.length_a   1.000
_cell.length_b   1.000
_cell.length_c   1.000
_cell.angle_alpha   90.00
_cell.angle_beta   90.00
_cell.angle_gamma   90.00
#
_symmetry.space_group_name_H-M   'P 1'
#
loop_
_entity.id
_entity.type
_entity.pdbx_description
1 polymer ?
#
loop_
_entity_poly.entity_id
_entity_poly.type
_entity_poly.pdbx_seq_one_letter_code
_entity_poly.pdbx_strand_id
1 'polypeptide(L)'
;IYKNNDFFAPFASGSAGFDAMIVCPCSMGLLGRMASGVSNDLITRSADVMLKERKKLILVARETPLNLIHIDNMKAMTLAGAIICPASPSFYSKPETILDLVDTVVDRVLDLAGLPTHGTFRWGTKK
;
A
#
# COMPACT_ATOMS: atom_id res chain seq x y z
N ILE A 1 18.64 -1.43 -2.43
CA ILE A 1 18.13 -0.27 -1.65
C ILE A 1 18.51 0.98 -2.38
N TYR A 2 17.57 1.91 -2.55
CA TYR A 2 17.75 3.19 -3.25
C TYR A 2 17.52 4.34 -2.29
N LYS A 3 18.18 5.48 -2.54
CA LYS A 3 17.93 6.71 -1.80
C LYS A 3 16.65 7.38 -2.30
N ASN A 4 15.95 8.11 -1.43
CA ASN A 4 14.68 8.75 -1.78
C ASN A 4 14.80 9.89 -2.82
N ASN A 5 16.01 10.34 -3.12
CA ASN A 5 16.32 11.32 -4.17
C ASN A 5 16.94 10.69 -5.43
N ASP A 6 16.94 9.36 -5.56
CA ASP A 6 17.51 8.65 -6.69
C ASP A 6 16.47 8.46 -7.81
N PHE A 7 16.29 9.47 -8.64
CA PHE A 7 15.38 9.43 -9.79
C PHE A 7 15.88 8.57 -10.96
N PHE A 8 17.08 7.99 -10.88
CA PHE A 8 17.59 7.01 -11.86
C PHE A 8 17.24 5.57 -11.46
N ALA A 9 16.62 5.35 -10.31
CA ALA A 9 16.14 4.03 -9.92
C ALA A 9 15.16 3.46 -10.97
N PRO A 10 15.21 2.17 -11.29
CA PRO A 10 14.38 1.57 -12.36
C PRO A 10 12.89 1.86 -12.23
N PHE A 11 12.35 1.86 -11.02
CA PHE A 11 10.94 2.09 -10.74
C PHE A 11 10.50 3.58 -10.77
N ALA A 12 11.43 4.50 -11.02
CA ALA A 12 11.11 5.89 -11.34
C ALA A 12 10.59 6.07 -12.79
N SER A 13 10.63 4.99 -13.59
CA SER A 13 10.17 4.98 -14.98
C SER A 13 9.19 3.83 -15.23
N GLY A 14 8.13 4.09 -16.02
CA GLY A 14 7.13 3.08 -16.38
C GLY A 14 7.66 1.95 -17.26
N SER A 15 8.77 2.14 -17.95
CA SER A 15 9.38 1.12 -18.81
C SER A 15 10.00 -0.06 -18.06
N ALA A 16 10.19 0.05 -16.75
CA ALA A 16 10.82 -1.00 -15.92
C ALA A 16 9.91 -2.21 -15.63
N GLY A 17 8.60 -2.12 -15.89
CA GLY A 17 7.70 -3.26 -15.89
C GLY A 17 7.38 -3.87 -14.52
N PHE A 18 7.37 -3.08 -13.44
CA PHE A 18 6.95 -3.56 -12.12
C PHE A 18 5.44 -3.80 -12.05
N ASP A 19 5.01 -4.87 -11.40
CA ASP A 19 3.60 -5.29 -11.33
C ASP A 19 2.85 -4.70 -10.15
N ALA A 20 3.54 -4.45 -9.04
CA ALA A 20 2.96 -3.91 -7.83
C ALA A 20 3.97 -3.05 -7.05
N MET A 21 3.45 -2.06 -6.34
CA MET A 21 4.19 -1.26 -5.35
C MET A 21 3.42 -1.26 -4.03
N ILE A 22 4.13 -1.52 -2.95
CA ILE A 22 3.61 -1.45 -1.59
C ILE A 22 4.30 -0.30 -0.87
N VAL A 23 3.53 0.64 -0.35
CA VAL A 23 4.01 1.71 0.52
C VAL A 23 3.63 1.37 1.96
N CYS A 24 4.61 0.89 2.72
CA CYS A 24 4.40 0.43 4.09
C CYS A 24 5.52 0.93 5.02
N PRO A 25 5.21 1.78 5.99
CA PRO A 25 3.94 2.46 6.20
C PRO A 25 3.70 3.61 5.20
N CYS A 26 2.43 3.95 4.95
CA CYS A 26 2.05 5.15 4.23
C CYS A 26 1.51 6.19 5.22
N SER A 27 2.26 7.26 5.45
CA SER A 27 1.78 8.37 6.29
C SER A 27 0.71 9.19 5.57
N MET A 28 -0.14 9.88 6.33
CA MET A 28 -1.15 10.78 5.74
C MET A 28 -0.52 11.93 4.93
N GLY A 29 0.66 12.41 5.34
CA GLY A 29 1.42 13.42 4.58
C GLY A 29 1.92 12.89 3.24
N LEU A 30 2.40 11.65 3.19
CA LEU A 30 2.81 11.00 1.95
C LEU A 30 1.60 10.76 1.03
N LEU A 31 0.51 10.25 1.58
CA LEU A 31 -0.75 10.02 0.87
C LEU A 31 -1.29 11.32 0.29
N GLY A 32 -1.26 12.42 1.06
CA GLY A 32 -1.70 13.74 0.60
C GLY A 32 -0.87 14.28 -0.57
N ARG A 33 0.46 14.09 -0.54
CA ARG A 33 1.32 14.47 -1.66
C ARG A 33 0.99 13.68 -2.92
N MET A 34 0.81 12.37 -2.82
CA MET A 34 0.39 11.53 -3.95
C MET A 34 -0.97 11.94 -4.49
N ALA A 35 -1.94 12.18 -3.61
CA ALA A 35 -3.30 12.61 -3.99
C ALA A 35 -3.32 13.98 -4.70
N SER A 36 -2.34 14.84 -4.39
CA SER A 36 -2.18 16.16 -5.04
C SER A 36 -1.31 16.13 -6.29
N GLY A 37 -0.85 14.96 -6.74
CA GLY A 37 0.03 14.81 -7.89
C GLY A 37 1.46 15.30 -7.66
N VAL A 38 1.89 15.44 -6.41
CA VAL A 38 3.27 15.83 -6.06
C VAL A 38 4.20 14.64 -6.24
N SER A 39 5.21 14.81 -7.09
CA SER A 39 6.18 13.78 -7.49
C SER A 39 7.61 14.28 -7.29
N ASN A 40 7.93 14.67 -6.05
CA ASN A 40 9.17 15.38 -5.70
C ASN A 40 10.22 14.52 -4.99
N ASP A 41 9.93 13.25 -4.79
CA ASP A 41 10.87 12.25 -4.28
C ASP A 41 10.64 10.89 -4.97
N LEU A 42 11.52 9.93 -4.73
CA LEU A 42 11.47 8.63 -5.40
C LEU A 42 10.18 7.86 -5.09
N ILE A 43 9.67 7.95 -3.87
CA ILE A 43 8.44 7.24 -3.47
C ILE A 43 7.23 7.81 -4.20
N THR A 44 7.05 9.13 -4.16
CA THR A 44 5.94 9.81 -4.83
C THR A 44 6.04 9.68 -6.35
N ARG A 45 7.26 9.74 -6.90
CA ARG A 45 7.50 9.50 -8.34
C ARG A 45 7.11 8.09 -8.74
N SER A 46 7.53 7.08 -7.98
CA SER A 46 7.20 5.68 -8.28
C SER A 46 5.70 5.41 -8.17
N ALA A 47 5.04 5.98 -7.15
CA ALA A 47 3.59 5.87 -7.02
C ALA A 47 2.84 6.50 -8.20
N ASP A 48 3.28 7.67 -8.69
CA ASP A 48 2.75 8.31 -9.89
C ASP A 48 2.92 7.42 -11.13
N VAL A 49 4.09 6.79 -11.27
CA VAL A 49 4.35 5.81 -12.34
C VAL A 49 3.39 4.62 -12.24
N MET A 50 3.18 4.04 -11.07
CA MET A 50 2.26 2.91 -10.89
C MET A 50 0.83 3.28 -11.29
N LEU A 51 0.36 4.47 -10.91
CA LEU A 51 -0.98 4.95 -11.26
C LEU A 51 -1.13 5.17 -12.77
N LYS A 52 -0.18 5.85 -13.41
CA LYS A 52 -0.27 6.12 -14.86
C LYS A 52 -0.16 4.86 -15.71
N GLU A 53 0.61 3.86 -15.27
CA GLU A 53 0.75 2.57 -15.94
C GLU A 53 -0.36 1.56 -15.55
N ARG A 54 -1.35 1.99 -14.75
CA ARG A 54 -2.46 1.14 -14.27
C ARG A 54 -1.99 -0.11 -13.54
N LYS A 55 -0.90 0.01 -12.79
CA LYS A 55 -0.32 -1.05 -11.96
C LYS A 55 -0.86 -0.99 -10.54
N LYS A 56 -0.69 -2.08 -9.78
CA LYS A 56 -1.14 -2.14 -8.38
C LYS A 56 -0.32 -1.21 -7.49
N LEU A 57 -0.98 -0.30 -6.83
CA LEU A 57 -0.41 0.54 -5.79
C LEU A 57 -1.16 0.31 -4.49
N ILE A 58 -0.50 -0.28 -3.48
CA ILE A 58 -1.07 -0.60 -2.17
C ILE A 58 -0.49 0.35 -1.14
N LEU A 59 -1.36 1.12 -0.49
CA LEU A 59 -0.98 2.11 0.51
C LEU A 59 -1.40 1.61 1.89
N VAL A 60 -0.42 1.14 2.67
CA VAL A 60 -0.64 0.61 4.03
C VAL A 60 -0.65 1.77 5.01
N ALA A 61 -1.83 2.34 5.21
CA ALA A 61 -2.03 3.55 6.00
C ALA A 61 -2.41 3.22 7.45
N ARG A 62 -1.92 4.04 8.40
CA ARG A 62 -2.34 3.97 9.80
C ARG A 62 -2.41 5.40 10.35
N GLU A 63 -3.61 5.81 10.76
CA GLU A 63 -3.86 7.09 11.41
C GLU A 63 -5.08 7.01 12.32
N THR A 64 -5.05 7.72 13.43
CA THR A 64 -6.18 7.86 14.34
C THR A 64 -6.06 9.13 15.19
N PRO A 65 -7.12 9.98 15.30
CA PRO A 65 -8.33 9.97 14.48
C PRO A 65 -8.04 10.45 13.05
N LEU A 66 -8.98 10.25 12.14
CA LEU A 66 -8.93 10.81 10.80
C LEU A 66 -9.60 12.18 10.75
N ASN A 67 -9.03 13.12 10.01
CA ASN A 67 -9.69 14.35 9.62
C ASN A 67 -10.27 14.25 8.19
N LEU A 68 -11.05 15.25 7.79
CA LEU A 68 -11.69 15.24 6.46
C LEU A 68 -10.66 15.25 5.33
N ILE A 69 -9.53 15.94 5.48
CA ILE A 69 -8.46 15.99 4.47
C ILE A 69 -7.89 14.58 4.24
N HIS A 70 -7.67 13.80 5.31
CA HIS A 70 -7.21 12.41 5.20
C HIS A 70 -8.22 11.56 4.42
N ILE A 71 -9.51 11.69 4.74
CA ILE A 71 -10.60 10.93 4.10
C ILE A 71 -10.70 11.29 2.62
N ASP A 72 -10.68 12.57 2.28
CA ASP A 72 -10.75 13.03 0.89
C ASP A 72 -9.53 12.59 0.08
N ASN A 73 -8.33 12.62 0.65
CA ASN A 73 -7.13 12.10 0.00
C ASN A 73 -7.19 10.58 -0.22
N MET A 74 -7.71 9.81 0.74
CA MET A 74 -7.94 8.36 0.57
C MET A 74 -8.95 8.10 -0.55
N LYS A 75 -10.04 8.87 -0.60
CA LYS A 75 -11.02 8.79 -1.68
C LYS A 75 -10.38 9.11 -3.04
N ALA A 76 -9.62 10.20 -3.14
CA ALA A 76 -8.94 10.58 -4.38
C ALA A 76 -8.00 9.49 -4.88
N MET A 77 -7.18 8.92 -4.00
CA MET A 77 -6.26 7.84 -4.36
C MET A 77 -6.99 6.56 -4.76
N THR A 78 -8.11 6.23 -4.10
CA THR A 78 -8.95 5.08 -4.46
C THR A 78 -9.55 5.26 -5.86
N LEU A 79 -10.07 6.44 -6.17
CA LEU A 79 -10.59 6.77 -7.50
C LEU A 79 -9.50 6.74 -8.58
N ALA A 80 -8.28 7.13 -8.24
CA ALA A 80 -7.12 7.06 -9.14
C ALA A 80 -6.63 5.61 -9.40
N GLY A 81 -7.09 4.63 -8.62
CA GLY A 81 -6.77 3.22 -8.79
C GLY A 81 -5.83 2.62 -7.73
N ALA A 82 -5.44 3.38 -6.70
CA ALA A 82 -4.70 2.82 -5.58
C ALA A 82 -5.61 2.02 -4.64
N ILE A 83 -5.02 1.11 -3.89
CA ILE A 83 -5.69 0.35 -2.84
C ILE A 83 -5.29 0.95 -1.49
N ILE A 84 -6.24 1.52 -0.79
CA ILE A 84 -6.04 1.93 0.60
C ILE A 84 -6.22 0.66 1.47
N CYS A 85 -5.13 0.23 2.10
CA CYS A 85 -5.11 -0.92 2.99
C CYS A 85 -4.73 -0.46 4.40
N PRO A 86 -5.71 -0.12 5.25
CA PRO A 86 -5.41 0.26 6.62
C PRO A 86 -4.66 -0.85 7.35
N ALA A 87 -3.66 -0.49 8.16
CA ALA A 87 -2.94 -1.43 9.03
C ALA A 87 -3.84 -1.83 10.23
N SER A 88 -4.97 -2.45 9.91
CA SER A 88 -5.97 -2.90 10.88
C SER A 88 -5.93 -4.42 10.99
N PRO A 89 -5.42 -4.96 12.11
CA PRO A 89 -5.29 -6.40 12.28
C PRO A 89 -6.65 -7.09 12.40
N SER A 90 -6.68 -8.38 12.03
CA SER A 90 -7.87 -9.23 12.09
C SER A 90 -7.78 -10.20 13.25
N PHE A 91 -8.89 -10.37 13.98
CA PHE A 91 -8.99 -11.31 15.11
C PHE A 91 -9.73 -12.60 14.74
N TYR A 92 -10.25 -12.74 13.51
CA TYR A 92 -11.02 -13.91 13.09
C TYR A 92 -10.24 -15.23 13.12
N SER A 93 -8.92 -15.17 12.87
CA SER A 93 -8.02 -16.33 12.94
C SER A 93 -7.65 -16.73 14.37
N LYS A 94 -8.13 -15.97 15.38
CA LYS A 94 -7.78 -16.13 16.80
C LYS A 94 -6.25 -16.08 17.04
N PRO A 95 -5.60 -14.96 16.68
CA PRO A 95 -4.15 -14.82 16.89
C PRO A 95 -3.80 -14.96 18.37
N GLU A 96 -2.75 -15.71 18.68
CA GLU A 96 -2.30 -15.98 20.05
C GLU A 96 -1.13 -15.07 20.46
N THR A 97 -0.38 -14.57 19.47
CA THR A 97 0.78 -13.70 19.68
C THR A 97 0.61 -12.37 18.95
N ILE A 98 1.43 -11.39 19.33
CA ILE A 98 1.49 -10.10 18.62
C ILE A 98 1.96 -10.33 17.16
N LEU A 99 2.87 -11.29 16.96
CA LEU A 99 3.36 -11.60 15.60
C LEU A 99 2.24 -12.14 14.72
N ASP A 100 1.44 -13.10 15.23
CA ASP A 100 0.27 -13.62 14.51
C ASP A 100 -0.69 -12.49 14.11
N LEU A 101 -0.86 -11.51 15.02
CA LEU A 101 -1.72 -10.35 14.76
C LEU A 101 -1.17 -9.46 13.66
N VAL A 102 0.15 -9.21 13.66
CA VAL A 102 0.85 -8.46 12.61
C VAL A 102 0.75 -9.19 11.28
N ASP A 103 0.92 -10.51 11.29
CA ASP A 103 0.86 -11.36 10.08
C ASP A 103 -0.51 -11.27 9.40
N THR A 104 -1.61 -11.03 10.13
CA THR A 104 -2.91 -10.81 9.49
C THR A 104 -2.91 -9.60 8.56
N VAL A 105 -2.16 -8.55 8.87
CA VAL A 105 -1.99 -7.36 8.01
C VAL A 105 -1.03 -7.65 6.87
N VAL A 106 0.13 -8.26 7.17
CA VAL A 106 1.17 -8.58 6.18
C VAL A 106 0.61 -9.49 5.10
N ASP A 107 -0.05 -10.58 5.48
CA ASP A 107 -0.66 -11.53 4.55
C ASP A 107 -1.68 -10.85 3.64
N ARG A 108 -2.51 -9.95 4.19
CA ARG A 108 -3.48 -9.22 3.39
C ARG A 108 -2.82 -8.31 2.37
N VAL A 109 -1.74 -7.61 2.74
CA VAL A 109 -0.99 -6.74 1.84
C VAL A 109 -0.32 -7.54 0.72
N LEU A 110 0.29 -8.68 1.05
CA LEU A 110 0.92 -9.57 0.08
C LEU A 110 -0.11 -10.18 -0.89
N ASP A 111 -1.27 -10.63 -0.37
CA ASP A 111 -2.37 -11.15 -1.19
C ASP A 111 -2.87 -10.09 -2.19
N LEU A 112 -3.03 -8.84 -1.76
CA LEU A 112 -3.39 -7.71 -2.64
C LEU A 112 -2.33 -7.46 -3.73
N ALA A 113 -1.07 -7.62 -3.39
CA ALA A 113 0.04 -7.50 -4.35
C ALA A 113 0.07 -8.67 -5.36
N GLY A 114 -0.64 -9.76 -5.10
CA GLY A 114 -0.65 -10.97 -5.91
C GLY A 114 0.49 -11.94 -5.58
N LEU A 115 1.09 -11.77 -4.40
CA LEU A 115 2.12 -12.68 -3.90
C LEU A 115 1.47 -13.80 -3.09
N PRO A 116 1.85 -15.07 -3.31
CA PRO A 116 1.27 -16.19 -2.58
C PRO A 116 1.69 -16.13 -1.11
N THR A 117 0.72 -16.24 -0.21
CA THR A 117 0.95 -16.36 1.24
C THR A 117 0.52 -17.75 1.70
N HIS A 118 1.39 -18.40 2.49
CA HIS A 118 1.10 -19.70 3.08
C HIS A 118 0.50 -19.49 4.48
N GLY A 119 -0.74 -19.97 4.68
CA GLY A 119 -1.39 -19.95 6.00
C GLY A 119 -2.42 -18.84 6.21
N THR A 120 -2.68 -18.00 5.24
CA THR A 120 -3.70 -16.95 5.35
C THR A 120 -5.08 -17.55 5.59
N PHE A 121 -5.76 -17.09 6.64
CA PHE A 121 -7.16 -17.43 6.86
C PHE A 121 -8.03 -16.92 5.70
N ARG A 122 -8.72 -17.83 5.03
CA ARG A 122 -9.69 -17.50 3.96
C ARG A 122 -11.08 -17.99 4.35
N TRP A 123 -12.07 -17.13 4.25
CA TRP A 123 -13.47 -17.51 4.45
C TRP A 123 -13.88 -18.60 3.45
N GLY A 124 -14.55 -19.63 3.95
CA GLY A 124 -15.08 -20.71 3.09
C GLY A 124 -14.08 -21.81 2.72
N THR A 125 -12.82 -21.71 3.10
CA THR A 125 -11.89 -22.85 3.00
C THR A 125 -11.98 -23.69 4.28
N LYS A 126 -12.44 -24.94 4.16
CA LYS A 126 -12.31 -25.90 5.26
C LYS A 126 -10.82 -26.14 5.53
N LYS A 127 -10.43 -26.10 6.81
CA LYS A 127 -9.15 -26.64 7.25
C LYS A 127 -9.11 -28.12 6.98
#